data_958cd82c2d64e64d6d4f345312cf78b0
#
_entry.id   958cd82c2d64e64d6d4f345312cf78b0
#
_cell.length_a   1.000
_cell.length_b   1.000
_cell.length_c   1.000
_cell.angle_alpha   90.00
_cell.angle_beta   90.00
_cell.angle_gamma   90.00
#
_symmetry.space_group_name_H-M   'P 1'
#
loop_
_entity.id
_entity.type
_entity.pdbx_description
1 polymer ?
#
loop_
_entity_poly.entity_id
_entity_poly.type
_entity_poly.pdbx_seq_one_letter_code
_entity_poly.pdbx_strand_id
1 'polypeptide(L)'
;HASYLRSAGKYIFTSEGEKIILKGMGLGGWLVREGYMLQTPGAGSPTDIENKVTNLIGADSAKVFFQRYEQSFLNRKDIDQLAEWGFNSVRLPFHYKSLSPDLGNYNEEGFAIMDSLISWCAENQIYVILDMHVAPGSQSQDHNADSDGVARLWISKKNQDWAVEIWGEIAKRYKDTPWVGGYDLLNEPVHGDGKAVREIQRRMRDKIRLHDNKRILFVNGNWWSRAFEDSEPAFDDNMAWAF
;
A
#
# COMPACT_ATOMS: atom_id res chain seq x y z
N HIS A 1 -17.45 -9.88 15.52
CA HIS A 1 -17.19 -8.49 15.92
C HIS A 1 -15.89 -8.01 15.25
N ALA A 2 -15.90 -6.73 14.80
CA ALA A 2 -14.71 -6.11 14.27
C ALA A 2 -13.64 -5.97 15.38
N SER A 3 -12.44 -6.47 15.14
CA SER A 3 -11.38 -6.54 16.12
C SER A 3 -10.09 -6.01 15.55
N TYR A 4 -9.35 -5.23 16.33
CA TYR A 4 -8.00 -4.82 15.94
C TYR A 4 -7.06 -6.04 15.97
N LEU A 5 -6.11 -6.05 15.04
CA LEU A 5 -5.10 -7.08 14.99
C LEU A 5 -3.82 -6.62 15.71
N ARG A 6 -3.16 -7.58 16.37
CA ARG A 6 -1.86 -7.35 17.00
C ARG A 6 -0.91 -8.51 16.72
N SER A 7 0.35 -8.19 16.57
CA SER A 7 1.43 -9.18 16.50
C SER A 7 1.88 -9.58 17.92
N ALA A 8 2.18 -10.85 18.12
CA ALA A 8 2.83 -11.33 19.34
C ALA A 8 3.72 -12.53 19.01
N GLY A 9 5.02 -12.36 19.10
CA GLY A 9 6.01 -13.31 18.61
C GLY A 9 5.82 -13.57 17.12
N LYS A 10 5.61 -14.81 16.72
CA LYS A 10 5.42 -15.22 15.32
C LYS A 10 3.93 -15.36 14.91
N TYR A 11 3.02 -14.81 15.71
CA TYR A 11 1.59 -14.96 15.47
C TYR A 11 0.87 -13.62 15.46
N ILE A 12 -0.27 -13.59 14.77
CA ILE A 12 -1.23 -12.49 14.80
C ILE A 12 -2.43 -12.93 15.63
N PHE A 13 -2.92 -12.00 16.45
CA PHE A 13 -4.07 -12.18 17.33
C PHE A 13 -5.07 -11.04 17.10
N THR A 14 -6.33 -11.33 17.34
CA THR A 14 -7.38 -10.33 17.52
C THR A 14 -7.22 -9.61 18.87
N SER A 15 -7.88 -8.48 19.07
CA SER A 15 -7.90 -7.78 20.37
C SER A 15 -8.55 -8.63 21.48
N GLU A 16 -9.39 -9.61 21.12
CA GLU A 16 -9.99 -10.58 22.04
C GLU A 16 -9.03 -11.73 22.42
N GLY A 17 -7.86 -11.77 21.80
CA GLY A 17 -6.83 -12.77 22.10
C GLY A 17 -6.94 -14.05 21.25
N GLU A 18 -7.80 -14.07 20.25
CA GLU A 18 -7.91 -15.20 19.33
C GLU A 18 -6.78 -15.16 18.30
N LYS A 19 -6.12 -16.30 18.09
CA LYS A 19 -5.10 -16.42 17.05
C LYS A 19 -5.75 -16.45 15.66
N ILE A 20 -5.25 -15.62 14.75
CA ILE A 20 -5.73 -15.56 13.38
C ILE A 20 -4.59 -15.81 12.38
N ILE A 21 -4.92 -16.47 11.28
CA ILE A 21 -4.08 -16.57 10.10
C ILE A 21 -4.74 -15.74 9.01
N LEU A 22 -4.04 -14.71 8.53
CA LEU A 22 -4.52 -13.91 7.40
C LEU A 22 -4.36 -14.72 6.11
N LYS A 23 -5.49 -15.13 5.53
CA LYS A 23 -5.57 -15.75 4.21
C LYS A 23 -5.99 -14.66 3.24
N GLY A 24 -5.01 -14.10 2.54
CA GLY A 24 -5.21 -12.88 1.78
C GLY A 24 -5.12 -13.03 0.28
N MET A 25 -5.69 -12.03 -0.41
CA MET A 25 -5.52 -11.79 -1.84
C MET A 25 -4.93 -10.40 -2.04
N GLY A 26 -3.88 -10.30 -2.88
CA GLY A 26 -3.37 -9.02 -3.36
C GLY A 26 -4.27 -8.45 -4.46
N LEU A 27 -4.71 -7.21 -4.31
CA LEU A 27 -5.55 -6.51 -5.28
C LEU A 27 -4.70 -5.79 -6.32
N GLY A 28 -3.78 -6.52 -6.95
CA GLY A 28 -2.86 -6.00 -7.96
C GLY A 28 -3.58 -5.61 -9.26
N GLY A 29 -2.94 -4.69 -10.01
CA GLY A 29 -3.47 -4.21 -11.29
C GLY A 29 -4.57 -3.14 -11.15
N TRP A 30 -5.09 -2.88 -9.98
CA TRP A 30 -6.16 -1.90 -9.77
C TRP A 30 -5.63 -0.47 -9.60
N LEU A 31 -5.13 -0.11 -8.41
CA LEU A 31 -4.60 1.23 -8.13
C LEU A 31 -3.12 1.37 -8.46
N VAL A 32 -2.44 0.26 -8.71
CA VAL A 32 -1.09 0.18 -9.30
C VAL A 32 -1.17 -0.72 -10.50
N ARG A 33 -1.07 -0.13 -11.68
CA ARG A 33 -1.17 -0.83 -12.97
C ARG A 33 0.23 -1.30 -13.37
N GLU A 34 0.43 -2.61 -13.36
CA GLU A 34 1.71 -3.20 -13.73
C GLU A 34 1.61 -3.96 -15.06
N GLY A 35 2.54 -3.69 -15.95
CA GLY A 35 2.49 -4.16 -17.33
C GLY A 35 2.48 -5.67 -17.48
N TYR A 36 3.15 -6.40 -16.60
CA TYR A 36 3.14 -7.87 -16.62
C TYR A 36 1.80 -8.45 -16.19
N MET A 37 1.09 -7.81 -15.24
CA MET A 37 -0.24 -8.23 -14.81
C MET A 37 -1.29 -7.94 -15.88
N LEU A 38 -1.23 -6.75 -16.47
CA LEU A 38 -2.21 -6.29 -17.47
C LEU A 38 -1.85 -6.73 -18.89
N GLN A 39 -0.71 -7.40 -19.08
CA GLN A 39 -0.19 -7.85 -20.37
C GLN A 39 -0.11 -6.71 -21.39
N THR A 40 0.45 -5.56 -20.97
CA THR A 40 0.59 -4.37 -21.81
C THR A 40 1.98 -4.35 -22.49
N PRO A 41 2.10 -4.78 -23.75
CA PRO A 41 3.39 -4.86 -24.44
C PRO A 41 4.10 -3.50 -24.50
N GLY A 42 5.36 -3.45 -24.07
CA GLY A 42 6.18 -2.24 -24.12
C GLY A 42 5.75 -1.12 -23.16
N ALA A 43 4.99 -1.45 -22.12
CA ALA A 43 4.65 -0.53 -21.03
C ALA A 43 4.68 -1.32 -19.72
N GLY A 44 5.71 -1.12 -18.91
CA GLY A 44 5.93 -1.88 -17.67
C GLY A 44 5.38 -1.20 -16.43
N SER A 45 5.60 0.10 -16.31
CA SER A 45 5.20 0.90 -15.16
C SER A 45 3.79 1.51 -15.31
N PRO A 46 3.16 1.94 -14.20
CA PRO A 46 1.93 2.74 -14.25
C PRO A 46 2.02 3.94 -15.19
N THR A 47 3.10 4.73 -15.09
CA THR A 47 3.32 5.89 -15.97
C THR A 47 3.48 5.50 -17.43
N ASP A 48 4.18 4.40 -17.75
CA ASP A 48 4.30 3.92 -19.14
C ASP A 48 2.94 3.56 -19.73
N ILE A 49 2.09 2.89 -18.94
CA ILE A 49 0.73 2.50 -19.36
C ILE A 49 -0.12 3.75 -19.58
N GLU A 50 -0.08 4.71 -18.65
CA GLU A 50 -0.80 5.98 -18.79
C GLU A 50 -0.36 6.78 -20.03
N ASN A 51 0.94 6.89 -20.27
CA ASN A 51 1.49 7.53 -21.44
C ASN A 51 1.05 6.85 -22.74
N LYS A 52 1.08 5.52 -22.76
CA LYS A 52 0.67 4.74 -23.93
C LYS A 52 -0.80 4.94 -24.28
N VAL A 53 -1.69 4.88 -23.27
CA VAL A 53 -3.12 5.15 -23.46
C VAL A 53 -3.35 6.60 -23.89
N THR A 54 -2.70 7.55 -23.24
CA THR A 54 -2.78 8.98 -23.56
C THR A 54 -2.37 9.27 -25.00
N ASN A 55 -1.30 8.62 -25.48
CA ASN A 55 -0.83 8.77 -26.85
C ASN A 55 -1.80 8.16 -27.88
N LEU A 56 -2.57 7.15 -27.49
CA LEU A 56 -3.54 6.49 -28.38
C LEU A 56 -4.86 7.25 -28.51
N ILE A 57 -5.38 7.79 -27.40
CA ILE A 57 -6.75 8.34 -27.35
C ILE A 57 -6.83 9.80 -26.92
N GLY A 58 -5.70 10.45 -26.62
CA GLY A 58 -5.62 11.82 -26.13
C GLY A 58 -5.86 11.94 -24.62
N ALA A 59 -5.38 13.05 -24.04
CA ALA A 59 -5.34 13.24 -22.59
C ALA A 59 -6.73 13.21 -21.93
N ASP A 60 -7.71 13.89 -22.50
CA ASP A 60 -9.07 13.96 -21.92
C ASP A 60 -9.75 12.60 -21.92
N SER A 61 -9.64 11.85 -23.03
CA SER A 61 -10.20 10.49 -23.13
C SER A 61 -9.47 9.52 -22.23
N ALA A 62 -8.15 9.65 -22.07
CA ALA A 62 -7.35 8.82 -21.17
C ALA A 62 -7.75 9.04 -19.71
N LYS A 63 -7.98 10.28 -19.30
CA LYS A 63 -8.50 10.59 -17.96
C LYS A 63 -9.82 9.87 -17.68
N VAL A 64 -10.78 9.95 -18.60
CA VAL A 64 -12.07 9.26 -18.47
C VAL A 64 -11.89 7.75 -18.46
N PHE A 65 -10.98 7.22 -19.29
CA PHE A 65 -10.67 5.80 -19.34
C PHE A 65 -10.17 5.29 -17.98
N PHE A 66 -9.19 5.96 -17.38
CA PHE A 66 -8.64 5.52 -16.09
C PHE A 66 -9.62 5.69 -14.93
N GLN A 67 -10.44 6.74 -14.93
CA GLN A 67 -11.53 6.86 -13.95
C GLN A 67 -12.51 5.67 -14.04
N ARG A 68 -12.93 5.29 -15.24
CA ARG A 68 -13.80 4.13 -15.46
C ARG A 68 -13.10 2.81 -15.12
N TYR A 69 -11.82 2.69 -15.44
CA TYR A 69 -11.02 1.54 -15.08
C TYR A 69 -11.02 1.33 -13.57
N GLU A 70 -10.69 2.33 -12.78
CA GLU A 70 -10.67 2.26 -11.32
C GLU A 70 -12.04 1.97 -10.71
N GLN A 71 -13.12 2.45 -11.33
CA GLN A 71 -14.50 2.20 -10.88
C GLN A 71 -15.02 0.80 -11.23
N SER A 72 -14.45 0.14 -12.23
CA SER A 72 -14.98 -1.12 -12.76
C SER A 72 -14.06 -2.32 -12.61
N PHE A 73 -12.76 -2.12 -12.38
CA PHE A 73 -11.77 -3.20 -12.28
C PHE A 73 -12.03 -4.10 -11.08
N LEU A 74 -12.39 -3.49 -9.96
CA LEU A 74 -12.77 -4.18 -8.74
C LEU A 74 -14.04 -3.56 -8.17
N ASN A 75 -14.96 -4.39 -7.74
CA ASN A 75 -16.25 -3.97 -7.21
C ASN A 75 -16.68 -4.86 -6.02
N ARG A 76 -17.82 -4.52 -5.40
CA ARG A 76 -18.33 -5.23 -4.23
C ARG A 76 -18.48 -6.74 -4.45
N LYS A 77 -18.95 -7.18 -5.64
CA LYS A 77 -19.16 -8.61 -5.91
C LYS A 77 -17.87 -9.43 -5.90
N ASP A 78 -16.75 -8.80 -6.26
CA ASP A 78 -15.43 -9.44 -6.19
C ASP A 78 -15.06 -9.72 -4.73
N ILE A 79 -15.35 -8.77 -3.83
CA ILE A 79 -15.11 -8.93 -2.38
C ILE A 79 -16.07 -9.97 -1.79
N ASP A 80 -17.34 -9.96 -2.16
CA ASP A 80 -18.31 -10.99 -1.75
C ASP A 80 -17.83 -12.38 -2.18
N GLN A 81 -17.28 -12.52 -3.39
CA GLN A 81 -16.73 -13.77 -3.89
C GLN A 81 -15.47 -14.21 -3.13
N LEU A 82 -14.59 -13.28 -2.76
CA LEU A 82 -13.43 -13.61 -1.93
C LEU A 82 -13.86 -14.16 -0.56
N ALA A 83 -14.89 -13.57 0.05
CA ALA A 83 -15.46 -14.07 1.30
C ALA A 83 -16.01 -15.49 1.15
N GLU A 84 -16.76 -15.77 0.08
CA GLU A 84 -17.27 -17.12 -0.24
C GLU A 84 -16.15 -18.16 -0.40
N TRP A 85 -15.00 -17.74 -0.96
CA TRP A 85 -13.82 -18.60 -1.08
C TRP A 85 -13.04 -18.77 0.23
N GLY A 86 -13.45 -18.09 1.31
CA GLY A 86 -12.85 -18.20 2.63
C GLY A 86 -11.60 -17.34 2.84
N PHE A 87 -11.40 -16.31 2.03
CA PHE A 87 -10.41 -15.27 2.30
C PHE A 87 -10.89 -14.40 3.46
N ASN A 88 -9.97 -13.99 4.33
CA ASN A 88 -10.25 -13.10 5.46
C ASN A 88 -9.41 -11.83 5.46
N SER A 89 -8.61 -11.63 4.40
CA SER A 89 -7.83 -10.41 4.22
C SER A 89 -7.60 -10.10 2.74
N VAL A 90 -7.41 -8.82 2.45
CA VAL A 90 -6.91 -8.34 1.17
C VAL A 90 -5.75 -7.38 1.41
N ARG A 91 -4.79 -7.34 0.49
CA ARG A 91 -3.73 -6.33 0.45
C ARG A 91 -4.04 -5.37 -0.70
N LEU A 92 -4.15 -4.08 -0.39
CA LEU A 92 -4.41 -3.02 -1.36
C LEU A 92 -3.12 -2.29 -1.69
N PRO A 93 -2.46 -2.62 -2.81
CA PRO A 93 -1.40 -1.79 -3.35
C PRO A 93 -1.96 -0.45 -3.81
N PHE A 94 -1.40 0.67 -3.31
CA PHE A 94 -1.75 1.99 -3.79
C PHE A 94 -0.53 2.77 -4.29
N HIS A 95 -0.77 3.60 -5.28
CA HIS A 95 0.18 4.58 -5.78
C HIS A 95 0.03 5.87 -4.98
N TYR A 96 1.12 6.48 -4.52
CA TYR A 96 1.05 7.71 -3.72
C TYR A 96 0.24 8.84 -4.39
N LYS A 97 0.33 8.98 -5.72
CA LYS A 97 -0.41 10.01 -6.48
C LYS A 97 -1.93 9.86 -6.38
N SER A 98 -2.42 8.65 -6.16
CA SER A 98 -3.86 8.43 -5.99
C SER A 98 -4.39 9.10 -4.73
N LEU A 99 -3.58 9.20 -3.68
CA LEU A 99 -3.96 9.78 -2.40
C LEU A 99 -3.44 11.21 -2.17
N SER A 100 -2.31 11.56 -2.80
CA SER A 100 -1.65 12.85 -2.58
C SER A 100 -0.93 13.28 -3.85
N PRO A 101 -1.49 14.23 -4.62
CA PRO A 101 -0.88 14.72 -5.86
C PRO A 101 0.36 15.59 -5.61
N ASP A 102 0.50 16.18 -4.44
CA ASP A 102 1.65 16.94 -3.98
C ASP A 102 1.77 16.90 -2.45
N LEU A 103 2.94 17.19 -1.90
CA LEU A 103 3.21 17.22 -0.47
C LEU A 103 2.24 18.13 0.28
N GLY A 104 1.52 17.56 1.23
CA GLY A 104 0.52 18.26 2.05
C GLY A 104 -0.84 18.46 1.39
N ASN A 105 -1.03 18.04 0.16
CA ASN A 105 -2.32 18.04 -0.53
C ASN A 105 -2.83 16.62 -0.68
N TYR A 106 -4.13 16.41 -0.40
CA TYR A 106 -4.74 15.09 -0.41
C TYR A 106 -5.89 15.03 -1.42
N ASN A 107 -6.05 13.86 -2.05
CA ASN A 107 -7.07 13.60 -3.04
C ASN A 107 -8.23 12.81 -2.41
N GLU A 108 -9.34 13.48 -2.14
CA GLU A 108 -10.52 12.86 -1.54
C GLU A 108 -11.17 11.81 -2.46
N GLU A 109 -11.07 11.92 -3.78
CA GLU A 109 -11.56 10.89 -4.70
C GLU A 109 -10.78 9.59 -4.55
N GLY A 110 -9.45 9.65 -4.40
CA GLY A 110 -8.61 8.48 -4.14
C GLY A 110 -8.92 7.84 -2.78
N PHE A 111 -9.12 8.63 -1.75
CA PHE A 111 -9.57 8.13 -0.45
C PHE A 111 -10.97 7.51 -0.51
N ALA A 112 -11.91 8.07 -1.28
CA ALA A 112 -13.25 7.51 -1.43
C ALA A 112 -13.25 6.10 -2.07
N ILE A 113 -12.32 5.82 -2.98
CA ILE A 113 -12.11 4.47 -3.53
C ILE A 113 -11.66 3.51 -2.41
N MET A 114 -10.70 3.94 -1.61
CA MET A 114 -10.20 3.16 -0.47
C MET A 114 -11.29 2.92 0.58
N ASP A 115 -12.08 3.95 0.91
CA ASP A 115 -13.21 3.88 1.83
C ASP A 115 -14.26 2.87 1.34
N SER A 116 -14.54 2.85 0.03
CA SER A 116 -15.47 1.91 -0.57
C SER A 116 -15.00 0.46 -0.40
N LEU A 117 -13.73 0.18 -0.69
CA LEU A 117 -13.14 -1.14 -0.47
C LEU A 117 -13.23 -1.55 0.99
N ILE A 118 -12.83 -0.66 1.91
CA ILE A 118 -12.86 -0.94 3.35
C ILE A 118 -14.29 -1.26 3.82
N SER A 119 -15.29 -0.53 3.29
CA SER A 119 -16.70 -0.78 3.60
C SER A 119 -17.16 -2.16 3.12
N TRP A 120 -16.86 -2.52 1.86
CA TRP A 120 -17.21 -3.85 1.31
C TRP A 120 -16.52 -4.99 2.08
N CYS A 121 -15.26 -4.78 2.43
CA CYS A 121 -14.49 -5.73 3.24
C CYS A 121 -15.06 -5.86 4.66
N ALA A 122 -15.44 -4.76 5.30
CA ALA A 122 -16.05 -4.75 6.62
C ALA A 122 -17.36 -5.56 6.66
N GLU A 123 -18.23 -5.40 5.66
CA GLU A 123 -19.47 -6.16 5.54
C GLU A 123 -19.22 -7.68 5.38
N ASN A 124 -18.10 -8.05 4.78
CA ASN A 124 -17.67 -9.42 4.53
C ASN A 124 -16.70 -9.96 5.59
N GLN A 125 -16.40 -9.22 6.65
CA GLN A 125 -15.45 -9.58 7.71
C GLN A 125 -14.02 -9.86 7.17
N ILE A 126 -13.60 -9.10 6.17
CA ILE A 126 -12.28 -9.18 5.54
C ILE A 126 -11.44 -7.99 6.02
N TYR A 127 -10.24 -8.26 6.50
CA TYR A 127 -9.26 -7.21 6.84
C TYR A 127 -8.60 -6.64 5.60
N VAL A 128 -8.39 -5.33 5.60
CA VAL A 128 -7.65 -4.63 4.53
C VAL A 128 -6.26 -4.26 5.04
N ILE A 129 -5.21 -4.69 4.33
CA ILE A 129 -3.84 -4.24 4.54
C ILE A 129 -3.54 -3.18 3.49
N LEU A 130 -3.30 -1.95 3.94
CA LEU A 130 -2.96 -0.85 3.05
C LEU A 130 -1.46 -0.86 2.76
N ASP A 131 -1.09 -0.90 1.48
CA ASP A 131 0.29 -1.03 1.03
C ASP A 131 0.72 0.16 0.17
N MET A 132 1.71 0.93 0.67
CA MET A 132 2.38 1.92 -0.16
C MET A 132 3.27 1.20 -1.18
N HIS A 133 2.67 0.84 -2.29
CA HIS A 133 3.34 0.07 -3.35
C HIS A 133 4.25 0.93 -4.21
N VAL A 134 3.86 2.19 -4.43
CA VAL A 134 4.66 3.19 -5.11
C VAL A 134 4.77 4.42 -4.23
N ALA A 135 5.99 4.70 -3.78
CA ALA A 135 6.32 5.87 -2.98
C ALA A 135 6.70 7.08 -3.84
N PRO A 136 6.57 8.32 -3.32
CA PRO A 136 7.07 9.52 -4.01
C PRO A 136 8.52 9.38 -4.46
N GLY A 137 8.76 9.52 -5.75
CA GLY A 137 10.08 9.43 -6.36
C GLY A 137 10.62 8.01 -6.53
N SER A 138 9.81 6.98 -6.29
CA SER A 138 10.13 5.56 -6.44
C SER A 138 11.16 5.04 -5.42
N GLN A 139 10.87 3.90 -4.81
CA GLN A 139 11.72 3.24 -3.81
C GLN A 139 12.67 2.19 -4.40
N SER A 140 12.53 1.89 -5.68
CA SER A 140 13.45 1.05 -6.46
C SER A 140 13.59 1.59 -7.88
N GLN A 141 14.43 0.96 -8.69
CA GLN A 141 14.59 1.30 -10.10
C GLN A 141 13.60 0.55 -11.02
N ASP A 142 12.72 -0.24 -10.44
CA ASP A 142 11.87 -1.18 -11.15
C ASP A 142 10.52 -0.58 -11.57
N HIS A 143 9.86 -1.25 -12.49
CA HIS A 143 8.57 -0.84 -13.04
C HIS A 143 7.44 -0.81 -12.01
N ASN A 144 7.46 -1.75 -11.05
CA ASN A 144 6.47 -1.83 -9.98
C ASN A 144 6.54 -0.64 -9.00
N ALA A 145 7.68 0.03 -8.92
CA ALA A 145 7.85 1.30 -8.19
C ALA A 145 7.56 2.55 -9.05
N ASP A 146 7.01 2.38 -10.24
CA ASP A 146 6.77 3.46 -11.23
C ASP A 146 8.02 4.30 -11.49
N SER A 147 9.16 3.62 -11.63
CA SER A 147 10.46 4.26 -11.81
C SER A 147 10.82 4.43 -13.28
N ASP A 148 11.50 5.53 -13.58
CA ASP A 148 12.20 5.76 -14.85
C ASP A 148 13.68 5.28 -14.82
N GLY A 149 14.01 4.37 -13.89
CA GLY A 149 15.35 3.86 -13.64
C GLY A 149 16.10 4.58 -12.52
N VAL A 150 15.48 5.57 -11.86
CA VAL A 150 16.09 6.31 -10.74
C VAL A 150 15.19 6.29 -9.51
N ALA A 151 15.64 5.67 -8.43
CA ALA A 151 14.94 5.63 -7.15
C ALA A 151 15.17 6.94 -6.36
N ARG A 152 14.38 7.97 -6.67
CA ARG A 152 14.54 9.33 -6.10
C ARG A 152 14.06 9.45 -4.65
N LEU A 153 13.35 8.49 -4.11
CA LEU A 153 13.01 8.47 -2.69
C LEU A 153 14.26 8.62 -1.82
N TRP A 154 15.35 7.96 -2.22
CA TRP A 154 16.58 7.91 -1.41
C TRP A 154 17.41 9.19 -1.43
N ILE A 155 17.26 10.00 -2.48
CA ILE A 155 18.08 11.23 -2.68
C ILE A 155 17.29 12.52 -2.52
N SER A 156 15.99 12.45 -2.29
CA SER A 156 15.11 13.61 -2.14
C SER A 156 14.41 13.62 -0.78
N LYS A 157 14.82 14.55 0.09
CA LYS A 157 14.14 14.76 1.36
C LYS A 157 12.67 15.11 1.18
N LYS A 158 12.30 15.88 0.14
CA LYS A 158 10.89 16.19 -0.17
C LYS A 158 10.09 14.90 -0.40
N ASN A 159 10.62 13.95 -1.17
CA ASN A 159 9.94 12.69 -1.45
C ASN A 159 9.78 11.84 -0.19
N GLN A 160 10.81 11.78 0.65
CA GLN A 160 10.75 11.10 1.95
C GLN A 160 9.70 11.72 2.87
N ASP A 161 9.72 13.04 3.01
CA ASP A 161 8.75 13.76 3.85
C ASP A 161 7.33 13.54 3.31
N TRP A 162 7.15 13.51 2.00
CA TRP A 162 5.85 13.26 1.36
C TRP A 162 5.33 11.84 1.67
N ALA A 163 6.16 10.83 1.53
CA ALA A 163 5.78 9.45 1.89
C ALA A 163 5.37 9.34 3.38
N VAL A 164 6.11 10.01 4.27
CA VAL A 164 5.82 10.06 5.71
C VAL A 164 4.49 10.77 5.98
N GLU A 165 4.22 11.91 5.34
CA GLU A 165 2.97 12.66 5.54
C GLU A 165 1.74 11.89 5.03
N ILE A 166 1.85 11.15 3.92
CA ILE A 166 0.76 10.27 3.45
C ILE A 166 0.39 9.24 4.51
N TRP A 167 1.36 8.61 5.15
CA TRP A 167 1.09 7.66 6.24
C TRP A 167 0.45 8.33 7.45
N GLY A 168 0.84 9.56 7.77
CA GLY A 168 0.18 10.35 8.82
C GLY A 168 -1.30 10.58 8.54
N GLU A 169 -1.64 10.95 7.31
CA GLU A 169 -3.05 11.17 6.92
C GLU A 169 -3.85 9.85 6.90
N ILE A 170 -3.28 8.77 6.37
CA ILE A 170 -3.90 7.43 6.41
C ILE A 170 -4.19 7.02 7.86
N ALA A 171 -3.20 7.13 8.73
CA ALA A 171 -3.34 6.75 10.14
C ALA A 171 -4.41 7.59 10.86
N LYS A 172 -4.43 8.90 10.64
CA LYS A 172 -5.44 9.81 11.19
C LYS A 172 -6.84 9.44 10.73
N ARG A 173 -7.01 9.11 9.43
CA ARG A 173 -8.30 8.80 8.81
C ARG A 173 -8.84 7.45 9.28
N TYR A 174 -7.99 6.43 9.40
CA TYR A 174 -8.43 5.05 9.65
C TYR A 174 -8.20 4.53 11.08
N LYS A 175 -7.67 5.33 12.00
CA LYS A 175 -7.38 4.92 13.39
C LYS A 175 -8.53 4.20 14.11
N ASP A 176 -9.76 4.54 13.77
CA ASP A 176 -10.97 3.99 14.41
C ASP A 176 -11.72 2.99 13.50
N THR A 177 -11.08 2.49 12.45
CA THR A 177 -11.65 1.55 11.47
C THR A 177 -11.04 0.16 11.65
N PRO A 178 -11.59 -0.73 12.48
CA PRO A 178 -10.96 -2.01 12.85
C PRO A 178 -10.66 -2.93 11.66
N TRP A 179 -11.44 -2.84 10.58
CA TRP A 179 -11.25 -3.63 9.37
C TRP A 179 -10.03 -3.24 8.52
N VAL A 180 -9.40 -2.10 8.80
CA VAL A 180 -8.02 -1.86 8.37
C VAL A 180 -7.12 -2.66 9.30
N GLY A 181 -6.64 -3.82 8.84
CA GLY A 181 -5.87 -4.77 9.65
C GLY A 181 -4.41 -4.38 9.86
N GLY A 182 -3.86 -3.55 8.98
CA GLY A 182 -2.47 -3.11 9.09
C GLY A 182 -2.03 -2.19 7.96
N TYR A 183 -0.82 -1.67 8.12
CA TYR A 183 -0.13 -0.78 7.19
C TYR A 183 1.15 -1.45 6.71
N ASP A 184 1.26 -1.69 5.42
CA ASP A 184 2.47 -2.18 4.75
C ASP A 184 3.26 -0.96 4.26
N LEU A 185 4.32 -0.63 5.02
CA LEU A 185 4.89 0.72 5.01
C LEU A 185 5.52 1.11 3.68
N LEU A 186 6.19 0.17 3.02
CA LEU A 186 6.92 0.43 1.77
C LEU A 186 7.21 -0.87 1.04
N ASN A 187 6.55 -1.07 -0.09
CA ASN A 187 6.71 -2.28 -0.89
C ASN A 187 8.11 -2.37 -1.50
N GLU A 188 8.77 -3.51 -1.30
CA GLU A 188 9.98 -3.92 -2.01
C GLU A 188 11.05 -2.83 -2.17
N PRO A 189 11.50 -2.17 -1.09
CA PRO A 189 12.52 -1.14 -1.20
C PRO A 189 13.86 -1.72 -1.68
N VAL A 190 14.58 -0.94 -2.49
CA VAL A 190 15.92 -1.29 -2.96
C VAL A 190 16.87 -0.12 -2.78
N HIS A 191 17.86 -0.28 -1.92
CA HIS A 191 18.90 0.71 -1.68
C HIS A 191 20.23 0.04 -1.29
N GLY A 192 21.35 0.63 -1.69
CA GLY A 192 22.68 0.13 -1.34
C GLY A 192 23.02 0.18 0.15
N ASP A 193 22.31 1.02 0.91
CA ASP A 193 22.41 1.12 2.38
C ASP A 193 21.07 0.71 3.01
N GLY A 194 21.01 -0.45 3.62
CA GLY A 194 19.82 -0.96 4.30
C GLY A 194 19.41 -0.12 5.51
N LYS A 195 20.36 0.63 6.13
CA LYS A 195 20.03 1.56 7.21
C LYS A 195 19.17 2.73 6.73
N ALA A 196 19.37 3.18 5.49
CA ALA A 196 18.53 4.22 4.90
C ALA A 196 17.09 3.72 4.70
N VAL A 197 16.92 2.45 4.29
CA VAL A 197 15.59 1.81 4.19
C VAL A 197 14.91 1.77 5.55
N ARG A 198 15.63 1.32 6.56
CA ARG A 198 15.12 1.26 7.94
C ARG A 198 14.75 2.64 8.49
N GLU A 199 15.57 3.64 8.21
CA GLU A 199 15.33 5.01 8.71
C GLU A 199 14.03 5.59 8.15
N ILE A 200 13.75 5.45 6.86
CA ILE A 200 12.50 5.95 6.29
C ILE A 200 11.29 5.20 6.85
N GLN A 201 11.39 3.88 7.04
CA GLN A 201 10.32 3.09 7.65
C GLN A 201 10.08 3.48 9.12
N ARG A 202 11.12 3.81 9.88
CA ARG A 202 10.98 4.36 11.23
C ARG A 202 10.28 5.71 11.25
N ARG A 203 10.63 6.60 10.33
CA ARG A 203 9.97 7.90 10.21
C ARG A 203 8.47 7.74 9.85
N MET A 204 8.14 6.80 8.97
CA MET A 204 6.74 6.45 8.68
C MET A 204 6.03 5.93 9.93
N ARG A 205 6.65 4.98 10.66
CA ARG A 205 6.13 4.47 11.93
C ARG A 205 5.89 5.61 12.93
N ASP A 206 6.86 6.48 13.14
CA ASP A 206 6.76 7.56 14.10
C ASP A 206 5.59 8.49 13.77
N LYS A 207 5.39 8.79 12.48
CA LYS A 207 4.26 9.60 12.01
C LYS A 207 2.92 8.89 12.20
N ILE A 208 2.83 7.61 11.89
CA ILE A 208 1.64 6.79 12.12
C ILE A 208 1.27 6.78 13.60
N ARG A 209 2.24 6.56 14.48
CA ARG A 209 2.04 6.42 15.93
C ARG A 209 1.58 7.72 16.62
N LEU A 210 1.69 8.86 15.95
CA LEU A 210 1.04 10.09 16.42
C LEU A 210 -0.48 10.03 16.39
N HIS A 211 -1.05 9.15 15.56
CA HIS A 211 -2.50 9.04 15.34
C HIS A 211 -3.06 7.66 15.63
N ASP A 212 -2.30 6.61 15.34
CA ASP A 212 -2.76 5.22 15.42
C ASP A 212 -1.69 4.32 16.07
N ASN A 213 -1.96 3.89 17.28
CA ASN A 213 -1.10 2.98 18.05
C ASN A 213 -1.60 1.53 18.04
N LYS A 214 -2.63 1.20 17.25
CA LYS A 214 -3.32 -0.09 17.30
C LYS A 214 -2.93 -1.01 16.13
N ARG A 215 -2.59 -0.45 14.95
CA ARG A 215 -2.40 -1.24 13.72
C ARG A 215 -1.06 -1.96 13.70
N ILE A 216 -1.07 -3.16 13.15
CA ILE A 216 0.17 -3.85 12.76
C ILE A 216 0.85 -3.05 11.65
N LEU A 217 2.17 -2.87 11.79
CA LEU A 217 3.02 -2.38 10.72
C LEU A 217 3.68 -3.58 10.04
N PHE A 218 3.40 -3.77 8.76
CA PHE A 218 4.12 -4.72 7.93
C PHE A 218 5.34 -4.01 7.34
N VAL A 219 6.51 -4.62 7.50
CA VAL A 219 7.78 -3.99 7.18
C VAL A 219 8.54 -4.89 6.23
N ASN A 220 8.75 -4.39 5.02
CA ASN A 220 9.52 -5.06 4.00
C ASN A 220 11.03 -4.90 4.26
N GLY A 221 11.79 -5.95 4.05
CA GLY A 221 13.25 -5.89 4.02
C GLY A 221 13.77 -5.16 2.78
N ASN A 222 15.06 -4.84 2.78
CA ASN A 222 15.75 -4.32 1.61
C ASN A 222 15.86 -5.38 0.48
N TRP A 223 16.30 -4.99 -0.70
CA TRP A 223 16.51 -5.87 -1.85
C TRP A 223 15.26 -6.72 -2.17
N TRP A 224 14.14 -6.04 -2.47
CA TRP A 224 12.85 -6.68 -2.77
C TRP A 224 12.38 -7.60 -1.65
N SER A 225 12.44 -7.13 -0.40
CA SER A 225 12.04 -7.86 0.81
C SER A 225 12.84 -9.14 1.08
N ARG A 226 14.08 -9.22 0.61
CA ARG A 226 14.96 -10.40 0.78
C ARG A 226 16.06 -10.22 1.82
N ALA A 227 16.40 -8.98 2.18
CA ALA A 227 17.48 -8.66 3.10
C ALA A 227 16.94 -7.93 4.35
N PHE A 228 17.14 -8.54 5.51
CA PHE A 228 16.66 -8.06 6.80
C PHE A 228 17.78 -7.72 7.79
N GLU A 229 19.05 -7.86 7.41
CA GLU A 229 20.21 -7.69 8.29
C GLU A 229 20.24 -6.31 8.92
N ASP A 230 19.90 -5.27 8.17
CA ASP A 230 19.81 -3.90 8.68
C ASP A 230 18.43 -3.56 9.28
N SER A 231 17.47 -4.48 9.20
CA SER A 231 16.11 -4.27 9.70
C SER A 231 15.95 -4.61 11.17
N GLU A 232 16.85 -5.39 11.73
CA GLU A 232 16.85 -5.77 13.15
C GLU A 232 17.62 -4.79 14.04
N PRO A 233 17.26 -4.66 15.32
CA PRO A 233 16.07 -5.25 15.95
C PRO A 233 14.77 -4.58 15.51
N ALA A 234 13.62 -5.23 15.81
CA ALA A 234 12.31 -4.63 15.61
C ALA A 234 12.23 -3.23 16.22
N PHE A 235 11.57 -2.31 15.56
CA PHE A 235 11.50 -0.90 15.98
C PHE A 235 10.10 -0.46 16.42
N ASP A 236 9.17 -1.42 16.49
CA ASP A 236 7.81 -1.21 16.99
C ASP A 236 7.30 -2.50 17.64
N ASP A 237 6.52 -2.37 18.70
CA ASP A 237 5.99 -3.52 19.44
C ASP A 237 4.85 -4.25 18.69
N ASN A 238 4.25 -3.60 17.69
CA ASN A 238 3.18 -4.16 16.87
C ASN A 238 3.55 -4.15 15.38
N MET A 239 4.56 -4.93 15.03
CA MET A 239 5.02 -5.07 13.65
C MET A 239 5.21 -6.52 13.25
N ALA A 240 5.22 -6.76 11.96
CA ALA A 240 5.54 -8.03 11.34
C ALA A 240 6.45 -7.80 10.11
N TRP A 241 7.40 -8.70 9.90
CA TRP A 241 8.20 -8.69 8.70
C TRP A 241 7.38 -9.20 7.51
N ALA A 242 7.49 -8.51 6.38
CA ALA A 242 6.89 -8.89 5.11
C ALA A 242 8.00 -9.25 4.09
N PHE A 243 7.86 -10.38 3.41
CA PHE A 243 8.81 -10.92 2.43
C PHE A 243 8.08 -11.61 1.27
#